data_715fe0676b5e58c0610122d0868febe5
#
_entry.id   715fe0676b5e58c0610122d0868febe5
#
_cell.length_a   1.000
_cell.length_b   1.000
_cell.length_c   1.000
_cell.angle_alpha   90.00
_cell.angle_beta   90.00
_cell.angle_gamma   90.00
#
_symmetry.space_group_name_H-M   'P 1'
#
loop_
_entity.id
_entity.type
_entity.pdbx_description
1 polymer ?
#
loop_
_entity_poly.entity_id
_entity_poly.type
_entity_poly.pdbx_seq_one_letter_code
_entity_poly.pdbx_strand_id
1 'polypeptide(L)'
;MNKSDLIDAMAKTADISKAAAGRALEGAVAAIRNALRKGGSVSLVGFGTFHVGRRAARSGRNPRTGAAIKIKAAKVPKFRAGKALKDALN
;
A
#
# COMPACT_ATOMS: atom_id res chain seq x y z
N MET A 1 8.57 13.03 -6.27
CA MET A 1 8.92 11.77 -6.95
C MET A 1 7.65 11.07 -7.40
N ASN A 2 7.62 10.63 -8.62
CA ASN A 2 6.49 9.85 -9.16
C ASN A 2 6.97 8.45 -9.57
N LYS A 3 6.08 7.66 -10.17
CA LYS A 3 6.41 6.30 -10.60
C LYS A 3 7.60 6.25 -11.57
N SER A 4 7.68 7.18 -12.52
CA SER A 4 8.79 7.24 -13.46
C SER A 4 10.12 7.50 -12.77
N ASP A 5 10.15 8.41 -11.82
CA ASP A 5 11.36 8.73 -11.06
C ASP A 5 11.82 7.53 -10.22
N LEU A 6 10.87 6.81 -9.64
CA LEU A 6 11.18 5.61 -8.88
C LEU A 6 11.77 4.52 -9.79
N ILE A 7 11.19 4.33 -10.97
CA ILE A 7 11.72 3.37 -11.96
C ILE A 7 13.15 3.73 -12.37
N ASP A 8 13.42 5.01 -12.60
CA ASP A 8 14.76 5.47 -12.94
C ASP A 8 15.78 5.15 -11.85
N ALA A 9 15.42 5.40 -10.59
CA ALA A 9 16.26 5.09 -9.44
C ALA A 9 16.50 3.58 -9.31
N MET A 10 15.47 2.77 -9.52
CA MET A 10 15.57 1.32 -9.48
C MET A 10 16.50 0.79 -10.58
N ALA A 11 16.35 1.30 -11.79
CA ALA A 11 17.18 0.91 -12.95
C ALA A 11 18.64 1.19 -12.68
N LYS A 12 18.96 2.34 -12.10
CA LYS A 12 20.32 2.71 -11.72
C LYS A 12 20.89 1.79 -10.66
N THR A 13 20.14 1.58 -9.59
CA THR A 13 20.60 0.79 -8.44
C THR A 13 20.84 -0.66 -8.83
N ALA A 14 19.95 -1.24 -9.63
CA ALA A 14 20.01 -2.65 -10.03
C ALA A 14 20.84 -2.87 -11.29
N ASP A 15 21.27 -1.80 -11.96
CA ASP A 15 21.99 -1.84 -13.23
C ASP A 15 21.22 -2.63 -14.29
N ILE A 16 19.95 -2.26 -14.45
CA ILE A 16 19.03 -2.85 -15.42
C ILE A 16 18.38 -1.74 -16.25
N SER A 17 17.73 -2.14 -17.35
CA SER A 17 17.00 -1.19 -18.19
C SER A 17 15.79 -0.62 -17.45
N LYS A 18 15.32 0.56 -17.86
CA LYS A 18 14.09 1.15 -17.33
C LYS A 18 12.87 0.24 -17.56
N ALA A 19 12.84 -0.44 -18.72
CA ALA A 19 11.77 -1.38 -19.02
C ALA A 19 11.74 -2.56 -18.02
N ALA A 20 12.92 -3.11 -17.71
CA ALA A 20 13.03 -4.19 -16.73
C ALA A 20 12.67 -3.70 -15.33
N ALA A 21 13.13 -2.51 -14.95
CA ALA A 21 12.79 -1.90 -13.66
C ALA A 21 11.28 -1.64 -13.54
N GLY A 22 10.65 -1.19 -14.61
CA GLY A 22 9.18 -0.99 -14.64
C GLY A 22 8.41 -2.28 -14.42
N ARG A 23 8.84 -3.36 -15.08
CA ARG A 23 8.23 -4.67 -14.88
C ARG A 23 8.45 -5.19 -13.45
N ALA A 24 9.63 -4.97 -12.90
CA ALA A 24 9.93 -5.36 -11.52
C ALA A 24 9.05 -4.63 -10.52
N LEU A 25 8.86 -3.32 -10.71
CA LEU A 25 7.98 -2.53 -9.84
C LEU A 25 6.52 -2.98 -9.95
N GLU A 26 6.04 -3.20 -11.15
CA GLU A 26 4.67 -3.70 -11.36
C GLU A 26 4.47 -5.07 -10.73
N GLY A 27 5.45 -5.94 -10.84
CA GLY A 27 5.44 -7.25 -10.20
C GLY A 27 5.38 -7.16 -8.69
N ALA A 28 6.17 -6.27 -8.10
CA ALA A 28 6.16 -6.03 -6.66
C ALA A 28 4.81 -5.50 -6.18
N VAL A 29 4.27 -4.51 -6.87
CA VAL A 29 2.96 -3.92 -6.54
C VAL A 29 1.85 -4.96 -6.66
N ALA A 30 1.86 -5.76 -7.72
CA ALA A 30 0.87 -6.83 -7.92
C ALA A 30 0.96 -7.89 -6.83
N ALA A 31 2.17 -8.29 -6.44
CA ALA A 31 2.39 -9.28 -5.38
C ALA A 31 1.86 -8.77 -4.03
N ILE A 32 2.14 -7.51 -3.70
CA ILE A 32 1.64 -6.88 -2.47
C ILE A 32 0.11 -6.81 -2.50
N ARG A 33 -0.47 -6.37 -3.61
CA ARG A 33 -1.93 -6.29 -3.77
C ARG A 33 -2.58 -7.65 -3.58
N ASN A 34 -2.04 -8.70 -4.19
CA ASN A 34 -2.60 -10.04 -4.10
C ASN A 34 -2.49 -10.61 -2.69
N ALA A 35 -1.37 -10.38 -2.00
CA ALA A 35 -1.21 -10.82 -0.61
C ALA A 35 -2.24 -10.15 0.30
N LEU A 36 -2.45 -8.85 0.14
CA LEU A 36 -3.43 -8.10 0.94
C LEU A 36 -4.87 -8.53 0.62
N ARG A 37 -5.15 -8.81 -0.65
CA ARG A 37 -6.47 -9.29 -1.08
C ARG A 37 -6.85 -10.59 -0.37
N LYS A 38 -5.88 -11.47 -0.13
CA LYS A 38 -6.07 -12.73 0.59
C LYS A 38 -6.10 -12.58 2.10
N GLY A 39 -5.96 -11.35 2.60
CA GLY A 39 -5.94 -11.06 4.03
C GLY A 39 -4.59 -11.26 4.69
N GLY A 40 -3.53 -11.48 3.91
CA GLY A 40 -2.17 -11.61 4.41
C GLY A 40 -1.47 -10.28 4.59
N SER A 41 -0.18 -10.34 4.88
CA SER A 41 0.66 -9.16 5.01
C SER A 41 1.95 -9.34 4.21
N VAL A 42 2.62 -8.23 3.92
CA VAL A 42 3.91 -8.23 3.25
C VAL A 42 4.88 -7.41 4.09
N SER A 43 5.90 -8.06 4.60
CA SER A 43 6.91 -7.43 5.45
C SER A 43 8.21 -7.26 4.67
N LEU A 44 8.70 -6.02 4.62
CA LEU A 44 9.99 -5.69 4.02
C LEU A 44 10.93 -5.26 5.16
N VAL A 45 11.85 -6.15 5.48
CA VAL A 45 12.81 -5.91 6.58
C VAL A 45 13.57 -4.60 6.32
N GLY A 46 13.61 -3.73 7.32
CA GLY A 46 14.27 -2.43 7.21
C GLY A 46 13.41 -1.34 6.57
N PHE A 47 12.19 -1.65 6.14
CA PHE A 47 11.29 -0.68 5.53
C PHE A 47 9.96 -0.59 6.26
N GLY A 48 9.19 -1.66 6.26
CA GLY A 48 7.89 -1.68 6.92
C GLY A 48 7.04 -2.85 6.48
N THR A 49 5.81 -2.86 6.95
CA THR A 49 4.87 -3.94 6.70
C THR A 49 3.57 -3.40 6.12
N PHE A 50 3.16 -3.95 4.99
CA PHE A 50 1.83 -3.73 4.42
C PHE A 50 0.89 -4.75 5.03
N HIS A 51 -0.26 -4.31 5.52
CA HIS A 51 -1.23 -5.20 6.14
C HIS A 51 -2.65 -4.71 5.87
N VAL A 52 -3.62 -5.54 6.21
CA VAL A 52 -5.04 -5.23 6.03
C VAL A 52 -5.63 -4.82 7.36
N GLY A 53 -6.23 -3.63 7.41
CA GLY A 53 -7.12 -3.22 8.48
C GLY A 53 -8.55 -3.47 8.06
N ARG A 54 -9.45 -3.48 9.02
CA ARG A 54 -10.88 -3.62 8.76
C ARG A 54 -11.62 -2.41 9.30
N ARG A 55 -12.49 -1.85 8.48
CA ARG A 55 -13.46 -0.87 8.91
C ARG A 55 -14.77 -1.61 9.16
N ALA A 56 -15.25 -1.56 10.41
CA ALA A 56 -16.53 -2.17 10.77
C ALA A 56 -17.68 -1.49 10.04
N ALA A 57 -18.75 -2.25 9.78
CA ALA A 57 -20.00 -1.69 9.31
C ALA A 57 -20.56 -0.74 10.39
N ARG A 58 -21.10 0.38 9.97
CA ARG A 58 -21.70 1.35 10.89
C ARG A 58 -22.90 2.02 10.26
N SER A 59 -23.77 2.58 11.09
CA SER A 59 -24.87 3.42 10.64
C SER A 59 -24.42 4.88 10.65
N GLY A 60 -24.84 5.60 9.64
CA GLY A 60 -24.64 7.03 9.54
C GLY A 60 -25.94 7.70 9.12
N ARG A 61 -25.94 9.03 9.01
CA ARG A 61 -27.07 9.78 8.49
C ARG A 61 -26.66 10.60 7.29
N ASN A 62 -27.55 10.64 6.32
CA ASN A 62 -27.37 11.53 5.18
C ASN A 62 -27.55 12.96 5.67
N PRO A 63 -26.54 13.84 5.60
CA PRO A 63 -26.64 15.21 6.08
C PRO A 63 -27.65 16.05 5.30
N ARG A 64 -28.04 15.59 4.12
CA ARG A 64 -28.99 16.29 3.24
C ARG A 64 -30.44 15.93 3.55
N THR A 65 -30.74 14.66 3.82
CA THR A 65 -32.09 14.14 3.99
C THR A 65 -32.39 13.67 5.42
N GLY A 66 -31.35 13.51 6.23
CA GLY A 66 -31.48 12.93 7.58
C GLY A 66 -31.74 11.42 7.59
N ALA A 67 -31.81 10.79 6.43
CA ALA A 67 -32.06 9.34 6.31
C ALA A 67 -30.89 8.54 6.86
N ALA A 68 -31.18 7.41 7.49
CA ALA A 68 -30.16 6.48 7.95
C ALA A 68 -29.45 5.83 6.76
N ILE A 69 -28.11 5.79 6.83
CA ILE A 69 -27.28 5.17 5.81
C ILE A 69 -26.50 4.04 6.48
N LYS A 70 -26.50 2.86 5.87
CA LYS A 70 -25.62 1.77 6.25
C LYS A 70 -24.29 1.92 5.51
N ILE A 71 -23.20 2.07 6.25
CA ILE A 71 -21.85 2.04 5.74
C ILE A 71 -21.32 0.61 5.91
N LYS A 72 -21.07 -0.07 4.79
CA LYS A 72 -20.62 -1.46 4.80
C LYS A 72 -19.22 -1.58 5.41
N ALA A 73 -18.94 -2.72 6.03
CA ALA A 73 -17.58 -3.08 6.41
C ALA A 73 -16.69 -3.12 5.17
N ALA A 74 -15.44 -2.70 5.35
CA ALA A 74 -14.48 -2.70 4.26
C ALA A 74 -13.11 -3.15 4.76
N LYS A 75 -12.35 -3.80 3.88
CA LYS A 75 -10.92 -4.04 4.09
C LYS A 75 -10.17 -2.80 3.63
N VAL A 76 -9.22 -2.36 4.44
CA VAL A 76 -8.44 -1.15 4.17
C VAL A 76 -6.96 -1.50 4.15
N PRO A 77 -6.22 -1.16 3.09
CA PRO A 77 -4.77 -1.36 3.08
C PRO A 77 -4.13 -0.38 4.05
N LYS A 78 -3.17 -0.89 4.83
CA LYS A 78 -2.42 -0.08 5.79
C LYS A 78 -0.93 -0.38 5.65
N PHE A 79 -0.11 0.61 6.01
CA PHE A 79 1.32 0.48 6.03
C PHE A 79 1.86 0.89 7.41
N ARG A 80 2.64 -0.01 8.01
CA ARG A 80 3.34 0.27 9.26
C ARG A 80 4.82 0.46 8.95
N ALA A 81 5.34 1.66 9.15
CA ALA A 81 6.75 1.92 8.95
C ALA A 81 7.61 1.13 9.93
N GLY A 82 8.69 0.55 9.44
CA GLY A 82 9.67 -0.11 10.28
C GLY A 82 10.57 0.90 10.99
N LYS A 83 11.29 0.42 12.01
CA LYS A 83 12.18 1.28 12.81
C LYS A 83 13.25 1.94 11.93
N ALA A 84 13.87 1.19 11.03
CA ALA A 84 14.92 1.71 10.17
C ALA A 84 14.43 2.88 9.30
N LEU A 85 13.20 2.77 8.76
CA LEU A 85 12.61 3.84 7.97
C LEU A 85 12.33 5.08 8.83
N LYS A 86 11.77 4.88 10.03
CA LYS A 86 11.52 5.98 10.96
C LYS A 86 12.82 6.69 11.35
N ASP A 87 13.86 5.91 11.65
CA ASP A 87 15.16 6.45 12.04
C ASP A 87 15.82 7.22 10.90
N ALA A 88 15.62 6.81 9.65
CA ALA A 88 16.14 7.49 8.48
C ALA A 88 15.55 8.89 8.27
N LEU A 89 14.36 9.15 8.83
CA LEU A 89 13.67 10.43 8.69
C LEU A 89 13.94 11.37 9.89
N ASN A 90 14.48 10.86 10.96
CA ASN A 90 14.67 11.62 12.23
C ASN A 90 16.12 11.68 12.71
#